data_217e6faf4623c9c39ac85983ffdb3b0e
#
_entry.id   217e6faf4623c9c39ac85983ffdb3b0e
#
_cell.length_a   1.000
_cell.length_b   1.000
_cell.length_c   1.000
_cell.angle_alpha   90.00
_cell.angle_beta   90.00
_cell.angle_gamma   90.00
#
_symmetry.space_group_name_H-M   'P 1'
#
loop_
_entity.id
_entity.type
_entity.pdbx_description
1 polymer ?
#
loop_
_entity_poly.entity_id
_entity_poly.type
_entity_poly.pdbx_seq_one_letter_code
_entity_poly.pdbx_strand_id
1 'polypeptide(L)'
;MKFKNLSAKTINFKLVEESDAEFICALRANPELNKHISQSSADVQAQRDWIRNYKNRETNNEEYYFIICRNDNNQRIGTIRLYDFKDNPKSFCWGSWILNENKTRYAAIESALLVYKLAFEELDFKRSHFDV
;
A
#
# COMPACT_ATOMS: atom_id res chain seq x y z
N MET A 1 9.57 7.06 -14.74
CA MET A 1 8.80 6.35 -13.70
C MET A 1 9.54 5.11 -13.25
N LYS A 2 9.62 4.88 -11.96
CA LYS A 2 10.42 3.79 -11.39
C LYS A 2 9.88 2.40 -11.73
N PHE A 3 8.56 2.26 -11.74
CA PHE A 3 7.92 0.95 -11.95
C PHE A 3 7.43 0.83 -13.39
N LYS A 4 7.70 -0.32 -14.00
CA LYS A 4 7.30 -0.60 -15.39
C LYS A 4 5.87 -1.09 -15.48
N ASN A 5 5.41 -1.87 -14.49
CA ASN A 5 4.08 -2.44 -14.50
C ASN A 5 3.51 -2.55 -13.10
N LEU A 6 2.48 -1.74 -12.84
CA LEU A 6 1.78 -1.71 -11.55
C LEU A 6 0.39 -2.36 -11.65
N SER A 7 0.12 -3.14 -12.69
CA SER A 7 -1.19 -3.75 -12.91
C SER A 7 -1.15 -5.26 -12.83
N ALA A 8 -2.22 -5.83 -12.26
CA ALA A 8 -2.55 -7.24 -12.33
C ALA A 8 -3.83 -7.37 -13.19
N LYS A 9 -4.48 -8.52 -13.15
CA LYS A 9 -5.63 -8.79 -14.02
C LYS A 9 -6.84 -7.89 -13.69
N THR A 10 -7.17 -7.74 -12.39
CA THR A 10 -8.36 -6.99 -11.97
C THR A 10 -8.04 -5.79 -11.10
N ILE A 11 -6.78 -5.62 -10.70
CA ILE A 11 -6.35 -4.53 -9.83
C ILE A 11 -5.09 -3.86 -10.37
N ASN A 12 -4.84 -2.66 -9.87
CA ASN A 12 -3.58 -1.98 -10.11
C ASN A 12 -3.14 -1.27 -8.82
N PHE A 13 -1.86 -0.94 -8.76
CA PHE A 13 -1.29 -0.17 -7.65
C PHE A 13 -1.01 1.25 -8.10
N LYS A 14 -1.20 2.21 -7.20
CA LYS A 14 -0.67 3.56 -7.40
C LYS A 14 0.00 4.01 -6.11
N LEU A 15 1.07 4.78 -6.23
CA LEU A 15 1.77 5.29 -5.06
C LEU A 15 0.87 6.21 -4.26
N VAL A 16 0.93 6.10 -2.93
CA VAL A 16 0.11 6.88 -2.01
C VAL A 16 0.47 8.37 -2.10
N GLU A 17 -0.57 9.22 -2.11
CA GLU A 17 -0.44 10.67 -2.08
C GLU A 17 -1.15 11.22 -0.84
N GLU A 18 -0.89 12.48 -0.48
CA GLU A 18 -1.56 13.10 0.67
C GLU A 18 -3.08 13.09 0.53
N SER A 19 -3.59 13.19 -0.70
CA SER A 19 -5.02 13.13 -0.97
C SER A 19 -5.66 11.78 -0.65
N ASP A 20 -4.87 10.76 -0.39
CA ASP A 20 -5.36 9.44 0.01
C ASP A 20 -5.53 9.31 1.53
N ALA A 21 -5.19 10.35 2.30
CA ALA A 21 -5.19 10.28 3.77
C ALA A 21 -6.54 9.88 4.35
N GLU A 22 -7.62 10.46 3.85
CA GLU A 22 -8.97 10.17 4.34
C GLU A 22 -9.34 8.72 4.05
N PHE A 23 -9.04 8.23 2.84
CA PHE A 23 -9.27 6.84 2.48
C PHE A 23 -8.50 5.88 3.40
N ILE A 24 -7.22 6.17 3.65
CA ILE A 24 -6.38 5.30 4.49
C ILE A 24 -6.90 5.29 5.92
N CYS A 25 -7.30 6.44 6.46
CA CYS A 25 -7.90 6.50 7.79
C CYS A 25 -9.15 5.63 7.87
N ALA A 26 -10.05 5.74 6.90
CA ALA A 26 -11.27 4.94 6.86
C ALA A 26 -10.96 3.44 6.77
N LEU A 27 -9.97 3.09 5.94
CA LEU A 27 -9.60 1.71 5.71
C LEU A 27 -9.03 1.06 6.98
N ARG A 28 -8.26 1.83 7.76
CA ARG A 28 -7.61 1.33 8.98
C ARG A 28 -8.55 1.29 10.18
N ALA A 29 -9.68 1.96 10.12
CA ALA A 29 -10.68 1.90 11.18
C ALA A 29 -11.29 0.50 11.22
N ASN A 30 -11.55 -0.01 12.45
CA ASN A 30 -12.26 -1.28 12.59
C ASN A 30 -13.77 -1.01 12.41
N PRO A 31 -14.40 -1.50 11.32
CA PRO A 31 -15.81 -1.22 11.06
C PRO A 31 -16.74 -1.70 12.19
N GLU A 32 -16.40 -2.80 12.86
CA GLU A 32 -17.22 -3.35 13.93
C GLU A 32 -17.21 -2.45 15.17
N LEU A 33 -16.06 -1.86 15.48
CA LEU A 33 -15.90 -1.01 16.65
C LEU A 33 -16.22 0.46 16.35
N ASN A 34 -16.00 0.92 15.14
CA ASN A 34 -16.03 2.33 14.79
C ASN A 34 -17.17 2.72 13.84
N LYS A 35 -18.14 1.85 13.63
CA LYS A 35 -19.23 2.11 12.67
C LYS A 35 -20.06 3.36 12.97
N HIS A 36 -20.08 3.81 14.21
CA HIS A 36 -20.80 5.01 14.66
C HIS A 36 -19.87 6.17 14.99
N ILE A 37 -18.57 6.02 14.75
CA ILE A 37 -17.57 7.01 15.08
C ILE A 37 -17.04 7.62 13.79
N SER A 38 -17.30 8.92 13.61
CA SER A 38 -16.73 9.67 12.48
C SER A 38 -15.25 9.91 12.75
N GLN A 39 -14.45 9.86 11.68
CA GLN A 39 -13.04 10.21 11.80
C GLN A 39 -12.90 11.70 12.02
N SER A 40 -12.06 12.09 12.97
CA SER A 40 -11.82 13.49 13.24
C SER A 40 -10.90 14.08 12.16
N SER A 41 -10.98 15.41 11.99
CA SER A 41 -10.06 16.11 11.11
C SER A 41 -8.61 16.01 11.59
N ALA A 42 -8.42 15.85 12.91
CA ALA A 42 -7.08 15.65 13.47
C ALA A 42 -6.47 14.31 13.06
N ASP A 43 -7.29 13.24 13.00
CA ASP A 43 -6.84 11.92 12.55
C ASP A 43 -6.41 11.96 11.08
N VAL A 44 -7.20 12.60 10.25
CA VAL A 44 -6.89 12.75 8.82
C VAL A 44 -5.63 13.59 8.64
N GLN A 45 -5.48 14.68 9.41
CA GLN A 45 -4.29 15.53 9.32
C GLN A 45 -3.03 14.78 9.77
N ALA A 46 -3.13 13.98 10.82
CA ALA A 46 -2.02 13.15 11.27
C ALA A 46 -1.60 12.16 10.16
N GLN A 47 -2.58 11.58 9.46
CA GLN A 47 -2.29 10.68 8.34
C GLN A 47 -1.63 11.43 7.18
N ARG A 48 -2.08 12.66 6.89
CA ARG A 48 -1.43 13.49 5.85
C ARG A 48 0.02 13.78 6.20
N ASP A 49 0.28 14.11 7.46
CA ASP A 49 1.64 14.39 7.93
C ASP A 49 2.52 13.15 7.80
N TRP A 50 1.98 11.99 8.17
CA TRP A 50 2.68 10.72 8.01
C TRP A 50 3.02 10.46 6.54
N ILE A 51 2.06 10.68 5.64
CA ILE A 51 2.27 10.48 4.20
C ILE A 51 3.35 11.44 3.68
N ARG A 52 3.33 12.69 4.12
CA ARG A 52 4.33 13.67 3.73
C ARG A 52 5.74 13.20 4.09
N ASN A 53 5.91 12.66 5.29
CA ASN A 53 7.20 12.09 5.70
C ASN A 53 7.53 10.84 4.90
N TYR A 54 6.54 9.98 4.64
CA TYR A 54 6.72 8.80 3.81
C TYR A 54 7.21 9.18 2.41
N LYS A 55 6.70 10.26 1.81
CA LYS A 55 7.14 10.67 0.46
C LYS A 55 8.64 10.95 0.40
N ASN A 56 9.24 11.39 1.49
CA ASN A 56 10.70 11.54 1.57
C ASN A 56 11.39 10.17 1.49
N ARG A 57 10.86 9.17 2.17
CA ARG A 57 11.40 7.80 2.11
C ARG A 57 11.21 7.20 0.73
N GLU A 58 10.07 7.44 0.09
CA GLU A 58 9.82 7.00 -1.28
C GLU A 58 10.84 7.62 -2.26
N THR A 59 11.07 8.92 -2.14
CA THR A 59 12.03 9.64 -2.98
C THR A 59 13.44 9.08 -2.83
N ASN A 60 13.80 8.64 -1.61
CA ASN A 60 15.10 8.05 -1.32
C ASN A 60 15.15 6.55 -1.59
N ASN A 61 14.11 5.97 -2.17
CA ASN A 61 14.03 4.54 -2.49
C ASN A 61 14.13 3.63 -1.27
N GLU A 62 13.61 4.11 -0.14
CA GLU A 62 13.65 3.39 1.13
C GLU A 62 12.36 2.64 1.43
N GLU A 63 11.24 3.01 0.77
CA GLU A 63 9.94 2.47 1.08
C GLU A 63 8.95 2.80 -0.03
N TYR A 64 7.98 1.90 -0.28
CA TYR A 64 6.91 2.15 -1.24
C TYR A 64 5.58 1.75 -0.64
N TYR A 65 4.64 2.68 -0.62
CA TYR A 65 3.28 2.49 -0.11
C TYR A 65 2.31 2.68 -1.26
N PHE A 66 1.45 1.69 -1.48
CA PHE A 66 0.54 1.68 -2.63
C PHE A 66 -0.91 1.67 -2.19
N ILE A 67 -1.73 2.38 -2.95
CA ILE A 67 -3.18 2.20 -2.96
C ILE A 67 -3.48 1.10 -3.98
N ILE A 68 -4.35 0.16 -3.60
CA ILE A 68 -4.84 -0.88 -4.51
C ILE A 68 -6.17 -0.39 -5.08
N CYS A 69 -6.28 -0.36 -6.42
CA CYS A 69 -7.46 0.11 -7.11
C CYS A 69 -8.02 -0.98 -8.02
N ARG A 70 -9.33 -0.94 -8.26
CA ARG A 70 -9.96 -1.80 -9.27
C ARG A 70 -9.62 -1.29 -10.66
N ASN A 71 -9.37 -2.21 -11.60
CA ASN A 71 -9.12 -1.83 -13.00
C ASN A 71 -10.39 -1.37 -13.71
N ASP A 72 -11.56 -1.89 -13.31
CA ASP A 72 -12.81 -1.64 -14.03
C ASP A 72 -13.38 -0.22 -13.78
N ASN A 73 -13.17 0.34 -12.61
CA ASN A 73 -13.74 1.65 -12.27
C ASN A 73 -12.78 2.57 -11.52
N ASN A 74 -11.52 2.11 -11.33
CA ASN A 74 -10.47 2.85 -10.62
C ASN A 74 -10.78 3.14 -9.15
N GLN A 75 -11.74 2.43 -8.58
CA GLN A 75 -12.10 2.59 -7.17
C GLN A 75 -11.00 2.10 -6.26
N ARG A 76 -10.67 2.89 -5.24
CA ARG A 76 -9.70 2.49 -4.22
C ARG A 76 -10.30 1.42 -3.33
N ILE A 77 -9.61 0.29 -3.17
CA ILE A 77 -10.12 -0.86 -2.42
C ILE A 77 -9.18 -1.36 -1.34
N GLY A 78 -7.98 -0.79 -1.25
CA GLY A 78 -7.05 -1.24 -0.22
C GLY A 78 -5.70 -0.58 -0.28
N THR A 79 -4.79 -1.10 0.54
CA THR A 79 -3.39 -0.66 0.61
C THR A 79 -2.47 -1.85 0.71
N ILE A 80 -1.19 -1.61 0.38
CA ILE A 80 -0.10 -2.56 0.61
C ILE A 80 1.21 -1.77 0.60
N ARG A 81 2.19 -2.20 1.40
CA ARG A 81 3.43 -1.44 1.58
C ARG A 81 4.64 -2.37 1.54
N LEU A 82 5.73 -1.89 0.90
CA LEU A 82 7.04 -2.52 0.95
C LEU A 82 7.95 -1.62 1.79
N TYR A 83 8.62 -2.20 2.79
CA TYR A 83 9.38 -1.40 3.76
C TYR A 83 10.50 -2.23 4.38
N ASP A 84 11.26 -1.61 5.28
CA ASP A 84 12.36 -2.23 6.02
C ASP A 84 13.36 -2.89 5.07
N PHE A 85 13.82 -2.12 4.07
CA PHE A 85 14.77 -2.62 3.08
C PHE A 85 16.15 -2.82 3.71
N LYS A 86 16.76 -3.99 3.48
CA LYS A 86 18.07 -4.36 4.00
C LYS A 86 18.97 -4.81 2.86
N ASP A 87 20.27 -4.72 3.09
CA ASP A 87 21.27 -5.16 2.13
C ASP A 87 22.00 -6.42 2.65
N ASN A 88 22.71 -7.11 1.75
CA ASN A 88 23.62 -8.23 2.02
C ASN A 88 22.95 -9.45 2.68
N PRO A 89 21.95 -10.09 2.09
CA PRO A 89 21.37 -9.84 0.77
C PRO A 89 20.29 -8.78 0.81
N LYS A 90 19.99 -8.24 -0.35
CA LYS A 90 18.93 -7.25 -0.49
C LYS A 90 17.59 -7.90 -0.17
N SER A 91 16.93 -7.45 0.88
CA SER A 91 15.68 -8.03 1.34
C SER A 91 14.65 -6.95 1.74
N PHE A 92 13.38 -7.32 1.73
CA PHE A 92 12.28 -6.41 2.04
C PHE A 92 11.25 -7.07 2.94
N CYS A 93 10.51 -6.23 3.63
CA CYS A 93 9.30 -6.62 4.34
C CYS A 93 8.09 -6.05 3.60
N TRP A 94 6.93 -6.68 3.72
CA TRP A 94 5.72 -6.10 3.18
C TRP A 94 4.57 -6.28 4.16
N GLY A 95 3.65 -5.33 4.13
CA GLY A 95 2.56 -5.31 5.10
C GLY A 95 1.62 -4.15 4.83
N SER A 96 0.99 -3.65 5.90
CA SER A 96 -0.07 -2.62 5.79
C SER A 96 -1.10 -3.03 4.73
N TRP A 97 -1.39 -4.33 4.68
CA TRP A 97 -2.18 -4.96 3.63
C TRP A 97 -3.62 -5.09 4.10
N ILE A 98 -4.46 -4.21 3.59
CA ILE A 98 -5.86 -4.15 3.98
C ILE A 98 -6.67 -4.05 2.69
N LEU A 99 -7.74 -4.84 2.60
CA LEU A 99 -8.69 -4.79 1.50
C LEU A 99 -10.09 -4.58 2.07
N ASN A 100 -10.88 -3.70 1.43
CA ASN A 100 -12.25 -3.44 1.88
C ASN A 100 -13.27 -4.32 1.13
N GLU A 101 -14.54 -4.13 1.43
CA GLU A 101 -15.64 -4.93 0.88
C GLU A 101 -15.83 -4.74 -0.62
N ASN A 102 -15.26 -3.68 -1.19
CA ASN A 102 -15.37 -3.41 -2.64
C ASN A 102 -14.28 -4.09 -3.45
N LYS A 103 -13.46 -4.94 -2.81
CA LYS A 103 -12.37 -5.63 -3.51
C LYS A 103 -12.90 -6.55 -4.60
N THR A 104 -12.08 -6.75 -5.63
CA THR A 104 -12.38 -7.75 -6.66
C THR A 104 -12.23 -9.15 -6.07
N ARG A 105 -12.78 -10.15 -6.73
CA ARG A 105 -12.80 -11.54 -6.25
C ARG A 105 -11.40 -12.06 -5.90
N TYR A 106 -10.40 -11.73 -6.72
CA TYR A 106 -9.04 -12.24 -6.55
C TYR A 106 -8.04 -11.18 -6.12
N ALA A 107 -8.52 -10.04 -5.60
CA ALA A 107 -7.65 -8.92 -5.22
C ALA A 107 -6.56 -9.33 -4.23
N ALA A 108 -6.88 -10.19 -3.28
CA ALA A 108 -5.91 -10.61 -2.27
C ALA A 108 -4.72 -11.33 -2.92
N ILE A 109 -4.99 -12.38 -3.71
CA ILE A 109 -3.92 -13.13 -4.34
C ILE A 109 -3.20 -12.30 -5.41
N GLU A 110 -3.93 -11.49 -6.17
CA GLU A 110 -3.32 -10.64 -7.19
C GLU A 110 -2.39 -9.60 -6.57
N SER A 111 -2.79 -8.97 -5.46
CA SER A 111 -1.94 -7.97 -4.81
C SER A 111 -0.67 -8.59 -4.21
N ALA A 112 -0.78 -9.75 -3.59
CA ALA A 112 0.40 -10.45 -3.05
C ALA A 112 1.37 -10.84 -4.17
N LEU A 113 0.87 -11.41 -5.26
CA LEU A 113 1.71 -11.79 -6.39
C LEU A 113 2.35 -10.58 -7.04
N LEU A 114 1.62 -9.47 -7.16
CA LEU A 114 2.15 -8.24 -7.75
C LEU A 114 3.28 -7.66 -6.89
N VAL A 115 3.14 -7.70 -5.55
CA VAL A 115 4.21 -7.27 -4.65
C VAL A 115 5.49 -8.05 -4.91
N TYR A 116 5.40 -9.38 -4.98
CA TYR A 116 6.60 -10.21 -5.23
C TYR A 116 7.19 -9.93 -6.60
N LYS A 117 6.34 -9.77 -7.61
CA LYS A 117 6.81 -9.43 -8.94
C LYS A 117 7.57 -8.11 -8.95
N LEU A 118 7.03 -7.07 -8.34
CA LEU A 118 7.70 -5.78 -8.26
C LEU A 118 9.02 -5.88 -7.50
N ALA A 119 9.00 -6.55 -6.35
CA ALA A 119 10.18 -6.65 -5.49
C ALA A 119 11.30 -7.43 -6.16
N PHE A 120 11.00 -8.61 -6.69
CA PHE A 120 12.04 -9.49 -7.24
C PHE A 120 12.43 -9.14 -8.67
N GLU A 121 11.48 -8.71 -9.52
CA GLU A 121 11.77 -8.46 -10.92
C GLU A 121 12.14 -7.00 -11.22
N GLU A 122 11.55 -6.03 -10.52
CA GLU A 122 11.80 -4.62 -10.80
C GLU A 122 12.74 -3.94 -9.81
N LEU A 123 12.77 -4.38 -8.56
CA LEU A 123 13.60 -3.76 -7.52
C LEU A 123 14.82 -4.60 -7.13
N ASP A 124 15.00 -5.77 -7.74
CA ASP A 124 16.16 -6.66 -7.54
C ASP A 124 16.34 -7.16 -6.11
N PHE A 125 15.26 -7.27 -5.34
CA PHE A 125 15.34 -7.91 -4.03
C PHE A 125 15.62 -9.40 -4.19
N LYS A 126 16.32 -9.99 -3.22
CA LYS A 126 16.71 -11.40 -3.24
C LYS A 126 15.88 -12.25 -2.30
N ARG A 127 15.27 -11.64 -1.28
CA ARG A 127 14.38 -12.33 -0.34
C ARG A 127 13.40 -11.35 0.32
N SER A 128 12.38 -11.93 0.93
CA SER A 128 11.50 -11.17 1.83
C SER A 128 11.77 -11.65 3.27
N HIS A 129 11.53 -10.79 4.24
CA HIS A 129 11.69 -11.13 5.65
C HIS A 129 10.48 -10.59 6.43
N PHE A 130 10.32 -11.06 7.66
CA PHE A 130 9.25 -10.59 8.54
C PHE A 130 9.76 -9.52 9.48
N ASP A 131 8.89 -8.58 9.78
CA ASP A 131 9.11 -7.54 10.78
C ASP A 131 8.58 -8.11 12.11
N VAL A 132 9.51 -8.46 13.01
CA VAL A 132 9.18 -9.09 14.30
C VAL A 132 9.26 -8.08 15.43
#